data_edddad51711a7c8b18ab751520e0b182
#
_entry.id   edddad51711a7c8b18ab751520e0b182
#
_cell.length_a   1.000
_cell.length_b   1.000
_cell.length_c   1.000
_cell.angle_alpha   90.00
_cell.angle_beta   90.00
_cell.angle_gamma   90.00
#
_symmetry.space_group_name_H-M   'P 1'
#
loop_
_entity.id
_entity.type
_entity.pdbx_description
1 polymer ?
#
loop_
_entity_poly.entity_id
_entity_poly.type
_entity_poly.pdbx_seq_one_letter_code
_entity_poly.pdbx_strand_id
1 'polypeptide(L)' 'EDKNSYVVSLFDKGINKIAQKVGEEAVEVVIEAKDDDENLFLNESADLLFHYLILLRAKGYELKDIAKVLEERH' A
#
# COMPACT_ATOMS: atom_id res chain seq x y z
N GLU A 1 -1.06 11.92 16.04
CA GLU A 1 0.20 12.01 15.74
C GLU A 1 0.60 12.06 14.28
N ASP A 2 1.82 11.86 13.97
CA ASP A 2 2.25 12.07 12.62
C ASP A 2 2.50 10.73 11.91
N LYS A 3 2.84 10.84 10.62
CA LYS A 3 3.03 9.67 9.80
C LYS A 3 4.17 8.79 10.27
N ASN A 4 5.21 9.42 10.85
CA ASN A 4 6.36 8.65 11.32
C ASN A 4 5.98 7.70 12.43
N SER A 5 5.13 8.16 13.35
CA SER A 5 4.67 7.30 14.44
C SER A 5 3.86 6.13 13.92
N TYR A 6 3.01 6.38 12.95
CA TYR A 6 2.20 5.32 12.36
C TYR A 6 3.07 4.29 11.66
N VAL A 7 4.05 4.76 10.86
CA VAL A 7 4.93 3.87 10.13
C VAL A 7 5.76 3.03 11.09
N VAL A 8 6.30 3.66 12.13
CA VAL A 8 7.06 2.92 13.14
C VAL A 8 6.19 1.86 13.79
N SER A 9 4.96 2.22 14.12
CA SER A 9 4.03 1.27 14.72
C SER A 9 3.81 0.05 13.81
N LEU A 10 3.68 0.28 12.51
CA LEU A 10 3.49 -0.83 11.58
C LEU A 10 4.71 -1.73 11.52
N PHE A 11 5.91 -1.16 11.45
CA PHE A 11 7.12 -1.96 11.44
C PHE A 11 7.26 -2.76 12.75
N ASP A 12 6.89 -2.15 13.87
CA ASP A 12 6.94 -2.85 15.15
C ASP A 12 5.98 -4.04 15.19
N LYS A 13 4.84 -3.93 14.53
CA LYS A 13 3.87 -5.02 14.52
C LYS A 13 4.26 -6.15 13.57
N GLY A 14 5.15 -5.87 12.63
CA GLY A 14 5.72 -6.90 11.79
C GLY A 14 5.06 -7.06 10.45
N ILE A 15 5.66 -7.94 9.64
CA ILE A 15 5.30 -8.10 8.23
C ILE A 15 3.86 -8.59 8.05
N ASN A 16 3.36 -9.43 8.96
CA ASN A 16 2.01 -9.96 8.81
C ASN A 16 0.98 -8.84 8.92
N LYS A 17 1.19 -7.90 9.84
CA LYS A 17 0.26 -6.79 9.98
C LYS A 17 0.33 -5.85 8.79
N ILE A 18 1.55 -5.59 8.30
CA ILE A 18 1.72 -4.73 7.14
C ILE A 18 1.04 -5.34 5.92
N ALA A 19 1.25 -6.63 5.70
CA ALA A 19 0.63 -7.33 4.57
C ALA A 19 -0.89 -7.33 4.70
N GLN A 20 -1.39 -7.50 5.92
CA GLN A 20 -2.83 -7.46 6.15
C GLN A 20 -3.41 -6.11 5.73
N LYS A 21 -2.73 -5.02 6.07
CA LYS A 21 -3.20 -3.69 5.70
C LYS A 21 -3.25 -3.53 4.19
N VAL A 22 -2.25 -4.03 3.48
CA VAL A 22 -2.27 -3.97 2.02
C VAL A 22 -3.50 -4.70 1.47
N GLY A 23 -3.78 -5.87 2.00
CA GLY A 23 -4.96 -6.62 1.55
C GLY A 23 -6.26 -5.88 1.81
N GLU A 24 -6.39 -5.30 3.01
CA GLU A 24 -7.60 -4.56 3.37
C GLU A 24 -7.80 -3.36 2.45
N GLU A 25 -6.72 -2.59 2.20
CA GLU A 25 -6.84 -1.42 1.35
C GLU A 25 -7.11 -1.80 -0.09
N ALA A 26 -6.58 -2.93 -0.55
CA ALA A 26 -6.87 -3.39 -1.91
C ALA A 26 -8.36 -3.70 -2.08
N VAL A 27 -8.96 -4.32 -1.08
CA VAL A 27 -10.40 -4.59 -1.10
C VAL A 27 -11.19 -3.28 -1.16
N GLU A 28 -10.77 -2.28 -0.36
CA GLU A 28 -11.46 -1.00 -0.37
C GLU A 28 -11.37 -0.33 -1.75
N VAL A 29 -10.21 -0.42 -2.40
CA VAL A 29 -10.07 0.13 -3.73
C VAL A 29 -11.02 -0.55 -4.71
N VAL A 30 -11.14 -1.87 -4.63
CA VAL A 30 -12.05 -2.61 -5.50
C VAL A 30 -13.49 -2.17 -5.28
N ILE A 31 -13.89 -1.99 -4.03
CA ILE A 31 -15.24 -1.56 -3.71
C ILE A 31 -15.51 -0.18 -4.29
N GLU A 32 -14.59 0.76 -4.05
CA GLU A 32 -14.81 2.14 -4.49
C GLU A 32 -14.67 2.29 -6.00
N ALA A 33 -13.96 1.38 -6.66
CA ALA A 33 -13.86 1.42 -8.12
C ALA A 33 -15.19 1.21 -8.80
N LYS A 34 -16.12 0.56 -8.12
CA LYS A 34 -17.43 0.25 -8.69
C LYS A 34 -18.46 1.35 -8.42
N ASP A 35 -18.11 2.30 -7.59
CA ASP A 35 -19.00 3.40 -7.23
C ASP A 35 -18.58 4.66 -7.97
N ASP A 36 -19.39 5.70 -7.83
CA ASP A 36 -19.14 6.95 -8.53
C ASP A 36 -18.45 8.01 -7.71
N ASP A 37 -18.04 7.68 -6.49
CA ASP A 37 -17.41 8.66 -5.62
C ASP A 37 -15.91 8.69 -5.89
N GLU A 38 -15.51 9.66 -6.72
CA GLU A 38 -14.12 9.80 -7.14
C GLU A 38 -13.19 10.06 -5.96
N ASN A 39 -13.63 10.87 -5.01
CA ASN A 39 -12.78 11.20 -3.87
C ASN A 39 -12.50 9.97 -3.01
N LEU A 40 -13.50 9.14 -2.78
CA LEU A 40 -13.30 7.92 -2.02
C LEU A 40 -12.35 6.98 -2.75
N PHE A 41 -12.54 6.84 -4.05
CA PHE A 41 -11.66 5.96 -4.83
C PHE A 41 -10.20 6.42 -4.74
N LEU A 42 -9.97 7.72 -4.92
CA LEU A 42 -8.60 8.24 -4.89
C LEU A 42 -7.98 8.12 -3.50
N ASN A 43 -8.78 8.35 -2.45
CA ASN A 43 -8.27 8.24 -1.09
C ASN A 43 -7.90 6.79 -0.76
N GLU A 44 -8.74 5.84 -1.14
CA GLU A 44 -8.42 4.44 -0.89
C GLU A 44 -7.23 3.98 -1.72
N SER A 45 -7.11 4.51 -2.94
CA SER A 45 -5.95 4.19 -3.78
C SER A 45 -4.66 4.72 -3.17
N ALA A 46 -4.72 5.92 -2.60
CA ALA A 46 -3.57 6.50 -1.91
C ALA A 46 -3.19 5.66 -0.70
N ASP A 47 -4.18 5.21 0.07
CA ASP A 47 -3.93 4.35 1.23
C ASP A 47 -3.29 3.04 0.81
N LEU A 48 -3.79 2.45 -0.27
CA LEU A 48 -3.21 1.21 -0.77
C LEU A 48 -1.75 1.40 -1.16
N LEU A 49 -1.47 2.44 -1.94
CA LEU A 49 -0.10 2.69 -2.36
C LEU A 49 0.80 2.95 -1.17
N PHE A 50 0.32 3.74 -0.22
CA PHE A 50 1.09 4.05 0.98
C PHE A 50 1.49 2.78 1.72
N HIS A 51 0.53 1.89 1.98
CA HIS A 51 0.83 0.67 2.71
C HIS A 51 1.67 -0.30 1.88
N TYR A 52 1.47 -0.30 0.56
CA TYR A 52 2.28 -1.15 -0.29
C TYR A 52 3.76 -0.73 -0.27
N LEU A 53 4.02 0.58 -0.27
CA LEU A 53 5.39 1.07 -0.18
C LEU A 53 6.03 0.66 1.14
N ILE A 54 5.26 0.68 2.23
CA ILE A 54 5.77 0.22 3.53
C ILE A 54 6.09 -1.27 3.47
N LEU A 55 5.21 -2.05 2.83
CA LEU A 55 5.45 -3.48 2.70
C LEU A 55 6.73 -3.76 1.91
N LEU A 56 6.95 -3.02 0.83
CA LEU A 56 8.19 -3.19 0.07
C LEU A 56 9.40 -2.94 0.93
N ARG A 57 9.38 -1.87 1.72
CA ARG A 57 10.50 -1.57 2.61
C ARG A 57 10.71 -2.67 3.63
N ALA A 58 9.62 -3.19 4.18
CA ALA A 58 9.71 -4.27 5.16
C ALA A 58 10.34 -5.52 4.55
N LYS A 59 10.15 -5.73 3.26
CA LYS A 59 10.76 -6.86 2.55
C LYS A 59 12.15 -6.54 2.02
N GLY A 60 12.60 -5.29 2.17
CA GLY A 60 13.92 -4.88 1.70
C GLY A 60 13.97 -4.41 0.27
N TYR A 61 12.84 -3.98 -0.28
CA TYR A 61 12.75 -3.54 -1.66
C TYR A 61 12.25 -2.11 -1.76
N GLU A 62 12.32 -1.58 -2.97
CA GLU A 62 11.81 -0.25 -3.30
C GLU A 62 10.95 -0.35 -4.55
N LEU A 63 10.20 0.71 -4.81
CA LEU A 63 9.33 0.74 -5.98
C LEU A 63 10.09 0.53 -7.28
N LYS A 64 11.32 1.03 -7.37
CA LYS A 64 12.12 0.86 -8.57
C LYS A 64 12.37 -0.62 -8.90
N ASP A 65 12.39 -1.47 -7.87
CA ASP A 65 12.58 -2.90 -8.11
C ASP A 65 11.38 -3.48 -8.85
N ILE A 66 10.18 -3.03 -8.49
CA ILE A 66 8.97 -3.47 -9.17
C ILE A 66 8.93 -2.90 -10.59
N ALA A 67 9.31 -1.63 -10.74
CA ALA A 67 9.34 -1.00 -12.06
C ALA A 67 10.26 -1.75 -13.00
N LYS A 68 11.38 -2.24 -12.49
CA LYS A 68 12.32 -3.00 -13.30
C LYS A 68 11.69 -4.29 -13.82
N VAL A 69 10.94 -4.98 -12.97
CA VAL A 69 10.26 -6.20 -13.39
C VAL A 69 9.26 -5.88 -14.50
N LEU A 70 8.53 -4.79 -14.37
CA LEU A 70 7.56 -4.39 -15.38
C LEU A 70 8.24 -4.08 -16.70
N GLU A 71 9.39 -3.38 -16.65
CA GLU A 71 10.15 -3.09 -17.86
C GLU A 71 10.57 -4.37 -18.57
N GLU A 72 11.01 -5.37 -17.82
CA GLU A 72 11.48 -6.62 -18.40
C GLU A 72 10.36 -7.42 -19.02
N ARG A 73 9.12 -7.23 -18.57
CA ARG A 73 7.97 -7.95 -19.09
C ARG A 73 7.39 -7.28 -20.34
N HIS A 74 7.64 -6.02 -20.49
CA HIS A 74 7.03 -5.23 -21.54
C HIS A 74 8.08 -4.46 -22.34
#